data_3e2311ee856700732025c1454a269b08
#
_entry.id   3e2311ee856700732025c1454a269b08
#
_cell.length_a   1.000
_cell.length_b   1.000
_cell.length_c   1.000
_cell.angle_alpha   90.00
_cell.angle_beta   90.00
_cell.angle_gamma   90.00
#
_symmetry.space_group_name_H-M   'P 1'
#
loop_
_entity.id
_entity.type
_entity.pdbx_description
1 polymer ?
#
loop_
_entity_poly.entity_id
_entity_poly.type
_entity_poly.pdbx_seq_one_letter_code
_entity_poly.pdbx_strand_id
1 'polypeptide(L)'
;YGYKFIKKVFRNKFCQFLFSCLHPRIGLSMAQYFSNKSRIHTGTKDINFTNKEDEWLYQYCKSMHDKAPIDYFIFGHRHLPMDILVSKSRYLNLGEWINFSTYAEFDGSTLSLKVWSEDGEKAFEGIKK
;
A
#
# COMPACT_ATOMS: atom_id res chain seq x y z
N TYR A 1 0.05 -0.17 -22.13
CA TYR A 1 -1.01 0.18 -23.09
C TYR A 1 -2.41 0.08 -22.48
N GLY A 2 -2.71 -0.91 -21.61
CA GLY A 2 -4.04 -1.14 -21.04
C GLY A 2 -4.60 0.01 -20.21
N TYR A 3 -3.79 0.65 -19.37
CA TYR A 3 -4.23 1.75 -18.51
C TYR A 3 -4.77 2.96 -19.30
N LYS A 4 -4.09 3.35 -20.39
CA LYS A 4 -4.52 4.47 -21.23
C LYS A 4 -5.89 4.21 -21.89
N PHE A 5 -6.13 2.97 -22.29
CA PHE A 5 -7.42 2.55 -22.86
C PHE A 5 -8.53 2.59 -21.81
N ILE A 6 -8.33 2.00 -20.64
CA ILE A 6 -9.29 2.00 -19.54
C ILE A 6 -9.63 3.42 -19.12
N LYS A 7 -8.64 4.30 -18.97
CA LYS A 7 -8.84 5.72 -18.65
C LYS A 7 -9.70 6.42 -19.70
N LYS A 8 -9.53 6.12 -21.00
CA LYS A 8 -10.33 6.70 -22.09
C LYS A 8 -11.79 6.25 -21.99
N VAL A 9 -12.03 4.96 -21.70
CA VAL A 9 -13.37 4.41 -21.52
C VAL A 9 -14.09 5.07 -20.33
N PHE A 10 -13.44 5.16 -19.17
CA PHE A 10 -14.03 5.79 -17.97
C PHE A 10 -14.29 7.30 -18.12
N ARG A 11 -13.57 7.99 -19.00
CA ARG A 11 -13.77 9.42 -19.28
C ARG A 11 -14.81 9.68 -20.39
N ASN A 12 -15.24 8.65 -21.10
CA ASN A 12 -16.23 8.81 -22.17
C ASN A 12 -17.62 8.97 -21.56
N LYS A 13 -18.30 10.07 -21.87
CA LYS A 13 -19.64 10.40 -21.36
C LYS A 13 -20.70 9.36 -21.74
N PHE A 14 -20.57 8.76 -22.92
CA PHE A 14 -21.48 7.69 -23.37
C PHE A 14 -21.31 6.42 -22.52
N CYS A 15 -20.07 6.03 -22.25
CA CYS A 15 -19.79 4.89 -21.35
C CYS A 15 -20.26 5.16 -19.91
N GLN A 16 -20.11 6.39 -19.42
CA GLN A 16 -20.63 6.80 -18.12
C GLN A 16 -22.17 6.74 -18.07
N PHE A 17 -22.83 7.19 -19.12
CA PHE A 17 -24.30 7.09 -19.24
C PHE A 17 -24.74 5.61 -19.25
N LEU A 18 -24.13 4.76 -20.05
CA LEU A 18 -24.45 3.33 -20.07
C LEU A 18 -24.25 2.69 -18.68
N PHE A 19 -23.17 3.05 -17.99
CA PHE A 19 -22.90 2.57 -16.64
C PHE A 19 -23.97 3.06 -15.63
N SER A 20 -24.46 4.31 -15.77
CA SER A 20 -25.52 4.84 -14.91
C SER A 20 -26.87 4.16 -15.11
N CYS A 21 -27.11 3.55 -16.29
CA CYS A 21 -28.31 2.75 -16.57
C CYS A 21 -28.25 1.33 -15.96
N LEU A 22 -27.09 0.89 -15.48
CA LEU A 22 -26.96 -0.41 -14.82
C LEU A 22 -27.58 -0.39 -13.42
N HIS A 23 -28.33 -1.43 -13.09
CA HIS A 23 -28.83 -1.59 -11.74
C HIS A 23 -27.66 -1.65 -10.74
N PRO A 24 -27.69 -0.94 -9.59
CA PRO A 24 -26.59 -0.86 -8.64
C PRO A 24 -26.01 -2.21 -8.21
N ARG A 25 -26.84 -3.25 -8.06
CA ARG A 25 -26.40 -4.61 -7.72
C ARG A 25 -25.48 -5.22 -8.79
N ILE A 26 -25.76 -4.96 -10.07
CA ILE A 26 -24.93 -5.45 -11.18
C ILE A 26 -23.59 -4.72 -11.17
N GLY A 27 -23.61 -3.39 -11.01
CA GLY A 27 -22.40 -2.59 -10.91
C GLY A 27 -21.51 -3.01 -9.74
N LEU A 28 -22.09 -3.27 -8.57
CA LEU A 28 -21.36 -3.73 -7.39
C LEU A 28 -20.77 -5.14 -7.59
N SER A 29 -21.54 -6.07 -8.16
CA SER A 29 -21.05 -7.43 -8.44
C SER A 29 -19.91 -7.42 -9.45
N MET A 30 -19.98 -6.59 -10.48
CA MET A 30 -18.89 -6.40 -11.44
C MET A 30 -17.65 -5.81 -10.76
N ALA A 31 -17.82 -4.77 -9.93
CA ALA A 31 -16.71 -4.17 -9.19
C ALA A 31 -16.03 -5.17 -8.26
N GLN A 32 -16.79 -5.97 -7.53
CA GLN A 32 -16.26 -7.04 -6.66
C GLN A 32 -15.51 -8.10 -7.46
N TYR A 33 -16.07 -8.56 -8.58
CA TYR A 33 -15.42 -9.55 -9.45
C TYR A 33 -14.06 -9.04 -9.96
N PHE A 34 -14.01 -7.83 -10.49
CA PHE A 34 -12.76 -7.24 -10.99
C PHE A 34 -11.76 -6.95 -9.87
N SER A 35 -12.24 -6.49 -8.71
CA SER A 35 -11.41 -6.25 -7.53
C SER A 35 -10.77 -7.55 -7.03
N ASN A 36 -11.55 -8.61 -6.88
CA ASN A 36 -11.05 -9.92 -6.44
C ASN A 36 -10.04 -10.50 -7.43
N LYS A 37 -10.33 -10.43 -8.74
CA LYS A 37 -9.41 -10.89 -9.77
C LYS A 37 -8.09 -10.10 -9.77
N SER A 38 -8.16 -8.79 -9.58
CA SER A 38 -6.98 -7.93 -9.46
C SER A 38 -6.16 -8.29 -8.21
N ARG A 39 -6.81 -8.52 -7.06
CA ARG A 39 -6.14 -8.91 -5.81
C ARG A 39 -5.40 -10.24 -5.93
N ILE A 40 -6.02 -11.26 -6.55
CA ILE A 40 -5.36 -12.55 -6.78
C ILE A 40 -4.11 -12.37 -7.64
N HIS A 41 -4.14 -11.46 -8.60
CA HIS A 41 -3.01 -11.25 -9.52
C HIS A 41 -1.90 -10.36 -8.94
N THR A 42 -2.25 -9.42 -8.06
CA THR A 42 -1.31 -8.45 -7.47
C THR A 42 -0.85 -8.88 -6.08
N GLY A 43 -1.76 -9.43 -5.26
CA GLY A 43 -1.50 -9.74 -3.86
C GLY A 43 -0.42 -10.79 -3.63
N THR A 44 -0.22 -11.73 -4.56
CA THR A 44 0.87 -12.72 -4.46
C THR A 44 2.25 -12.15 -4.79
N LYS A 45 2.32 -11.04 -5.51
CA LYS A 45 3.59 -10.37 -5.82
C LYS A 45 4.04 -9.40 -4.73
N ASP A 46 3.08 -8.78 -4.04
CA ASP A 46 3.38 -7.77 -3.01
C ASP A 46 3.85 -8.39 -1.68
N ILE A 47 3.53 -9.66 -1.42
CA ILE A 47 3.93 -10.39 -0.21
C ILE A 47 5.39 -10.88 -0.28
N ASN A 48 5.95 -11.05 -1.48
CA ASN A 48 7.31 -11.53 -1.65
C ASN A 48 8.33 -10.39 -1.46
N PHE A 49 8.73 -10.18 -0.22
CA PHE A 49 9.92 -9.39 0.10
C PHE A 49 11.16 -10.28 -0.01
N THR A 50 11.90 -10.12 -1.10
CA THR A 50 13.10 -10.93 -1.35
C THR A 50 14.35 -10.23 -0.81
N ASN A 51 14.51 -8.93 -1.07
CA ASN A 51 15.65 -8.15 -0.61
C ASN A 51 15.25 -6.66 -0.56
N LYS A 52 15.80 -5.91 0.44
CA LYS A 52 15.56 -4.46 0.55
C LYS A 52 16.16 -3.65 -0.60
N GLU A 53 17.24 -4.12 -1.20
CA GLU A 53 17.86 -3.48 -2.36
C GLU A 53 17.00 -3.56 -3.62
N ASP A 54 16.12 -4.55 -3.74
CA ASP A 54 15.18 -4.69 -4.86
C ASP A 54 13.92 -3.86 -4.67
N GLU A 55 13.75 -3.26 -3.47
CA GLU A 55 12.62 -2.43 -3.13
C GLU A 55 12.81 -1.00 -3.67
N TRP A 56 12.03 -0.65 -4.70
CA TRP A 56 12.16 0.67 -5.33
C TRP A 56 11.87 1.86 -4.40
N LEU A 57 10.97 1.69 -3.41
CA LEU A 57 10.71 2.71 -2.38
C LEU A 57 11.92 2.87 -1.45
N TYR A 58 12.60 1.80 -1.11
CA TYR A 58 13.84 1.84 -0.35
C TYR A 58 14.93 2.62 -1.11
N GLN A 59 15.10 2.32 -2.40
CA GLN A 59 16.05 3.07 -3.26
C GLN A 59 15.68 4.55 -3.36
N TYR A 60 14.39 4.86 -3.46
CA TYR A 60 13.90 6.23 -3.43
C TYR A 60 14.26 6.92 -2.11
N CYS A 61 14.01 6.30 -0.96
CA CYS A 61 14.38 6.83 0.36
C CYS A 61 15.88 7.13 0.44
N LYS A 62 16.72 6.21 -0.02
CA LYS A 62 18.17 6.38 -0.07
C LYS A 62 18.56 7.62 -0.90
N SER A 63 17.98 7.76 -2.08
CA SER A 63 18.25 8.90 -2.97
C SER A 63 17.76 10.26 -2.40
N MET A 64 16.72 10.23 -1.57
CA MET A 64 16.19 11.44 -0.93
C MET A 64 16.93 11.79 0.35
N HIS A 65 17.38 10.78 1.12
CA HIS A 65 18.21 11.02 2.31
C HIS A 65 19.49 11.78 1.97
N ASP A 66 20.10 11.51 0.82
CA ASP A 66 21.30 12.20 0.35
C ASP A 66 21.06 13.70 0.00
N LYS A 67 19.79 14.08 -0.20
CA LYS A 67 19.39 15.45 -0.58
C LYS A 67 18.90 16.30 0.59
N ALA A 68 18.33 15.69 1.61
CA ALA A 68 17.74 16.38 2.75
C ALA A 68 17.78 15.52 4.02
N PRO A 69 17.95 16.13 5.21
CA PRO A 69 17.84 15.43 6.47
C PRO A 69 16.37 15.04 6.73
N ILE A 70 16.04 13.79 6.51
CA ILE A 70 14.70 13.23 6.74
C ILE A 70 14.83 12.13 7.79
N ASP A 71 14.07 12.23 8.88
CA ASP A 71 14.09 11.24 9.94
C ASP A 71 13.25 10.01 9.60
N TYR A 72 12.04 10.24 9.04
CA TYR A 72 11.06 9.20 8.75
C TYR A 72 10.52 9.30 7.33
N PHE A 73 10.51 8.17 6.63
CA PHE A 73 9.79 7.98 5.37
C PHE A 73 8.60 7.06 5.63
N ILE A 74 7.39 7.56 5.45
CA ILE A 74 6.15 6.81 5.71
C ILE A 74 5.42 6.61 4.39
N PHE A 75 5.15 5.35 4.06
CA PHE A 75 4.47 4.96 2.83
C PHE A 75 3.26 4.05 3.11
N GLY A 76 2.29 4.14 2.23
CA GLY A 76 1.26 3.13 2.00
C GLY A 76 1.52 2.40 0.68
N HIS A 77 0.46 1.98 0.02
CA HIS A 77 0.41 1.37 -1.31
C HIS A 77 0.97 -0.05 -1.40
N ARG A 78 2.14 -0.33 -0.86
CA ARG A 78 2.61 -1.70 -0.74
C ARG A 78 1.94 -2.31 0.49
N HIS A 79 1.17 -3.38 0.29
CA HIS A 79 0.33 -3.97 1.32
C HIS A 79 1.12 -4.83 2.33
N LEU A 80 2.43 -4.70 2.35
CA LEU A 80 3.33 -5.41 3.26
C LEU A 80 3.87 -4.42 4.32
N PRO A 81 3.57 -4.62 5.62
CA PRO A 81 4.12 -3.77 6.66
C PRO A 81 5.63 -3.97 6.79
N MET A 82 6.38 -2.88 6.80
CA MET A 82 7.84 -2.90 6.87
C MET A 82 8.35 -1.75 7.74
N ASP A 83 9.43 -2.03 8.45
CA ASP A 83 10.14 -1.06 9.27
C ASP A 83 11.65 -1.31 9.10
N ILE A 84 12.31 -0.49 8.30
CA ILE A 84 13.68 -0.70 7.83
C ILE A 84 14.51 0.56 8.03
N LEU A 85 15.73 0.43 8.50
CA LEU A 85 16.70 1.52 8.57
C LEU A 85 17.27 1.83 7.18
N VAL A 86 17.28 3.10 6.82
CA VAL A 86 17.88 3.66 5.61
C VAL A 86 18.91 4.71 6.02
N SER A 87 20.16 4.32 6.17
CA SER A 87 21.21 5.18 6.72
C SER A 87 20.85 5.67 8.14
N LYS A 88 20.57 6.97 8.31
CA LYS A 88 20.09 7.57 9.57
C LYS A 88 18.59 7.74 9.62
N SER A 89 17.89 7.52 8.50
CA SER A 89 16.44 7.62 8.40
C SER A 89 15.77 6.28 8.63
N ARG A 90 14.49 6.32 8.90
CA ARG A 90 13.67 5.11 9.08
C ARG A 90 12.58 5.06 8.01
N TYR A 91 12.52 3.96 7.25
CA TYR A 91 11.51 3.69 6.25
C TYR A 91 10.42 2.81 6.85
N LEU A 92 9.18 3.32 6.88
CA LEU A 92 8.01 2.57 7.31
C LEU A 92 7.04 2.42 6.15
N ASN A 93 6.60 1.20 5.90
CA ASN A 93 5.40 0.94 5.10
C ASN A 93 4.30 0.45 6.03
N LEU A 94 3.14 1.12 5.97
CA LEU A 94 2.04 0.87 6.91
C LEU A 94 1.35 -0.47 6.70
N GLY A 95 1.62 -1.15 5.58
CA GLY A 95 0.91 -2.38 5.24
C GLY A 95 -0.52 -2.12 4.80
N GLU A 96 -1.41 -3.01 5.19
CA GLU A 96 -2.84 -2.90 4.93
C GLU A 96 -3.65 -3.43 6.12
N TRP A 97 -4.91 -2.98 6.20
CA TRP A 97 -5.75 -3.23 7.37
C TRP A 97 -6.41 -4.62 7.40
N ILE A 98 -6.56 -5.26 6.24
CA ILE A 98 -7.35 -6.50 6.11
C ILE A 98 -6.64 -7.71 6.70
N ASN A 99 -5.32 -7.87 6.43
CA ASN A 99 -4.55 -9.03 6.87
C ASN A 99 -3.61 -8.72 8.04
N PHE A 100 -3.14 -7.47 8.14
CA PHE A 100 -2.10 -7.11 9.09
C PHE A 100 -2.60 -6.21 10.21
N SER A 101 -3.68 -5.43 9.99
CA SER A 101 -4.22 -4.45 10.93
C SER A 101 -3.13 -3.55 11.52
N THR A 102 -2.17 -3.14 10.68
CA THR A 102 -0.99 -2.37 11.08
C THR A 102 -1.22 -0.87 10.93
N TYR A 103 -0.67 -0.11 11.86
CA TYR A 103 -0.69 1.35 11.85
C TYR A 103 0.59 1.90 12.46
N ALA A 104 0.90 3.16 12.20
CA ALA A 104 2.03 3.83 12.83
C ALA A 104 1.54 4.84 13.87
N GLU A 105 2.23 4.89 15.00
CA GLU A 105 2.01 5.85 16.08
C GLU A 105 3.26 6.69 16.28
N PHE A 106 3.07 8.00 16.37
CA PHE A 106 4.11 8.96 16.70
C PHE A 106 3.84 9.57 18.08
N ASP A 107 4.73 9.37 19.03
CA ASP A 107 4.59 9.85 20.41
C ASP A 107 5.14 11.28 20.65
N GLY A 108 5.54 11.96 19.57
CA GLY A 108 6.17 13.27 19.60
C GLY A 108 7.69 13.23 19.47
N SER A 109 8.31 12.05 19.62
CA SER A 109 9.74 11.82 19.48
C SER A 109 10.08 10.62 18.61
N THR A 110 9.32 9.53 18.75
CA THR A 110 9.57 8.27 18.08
C THR A 110 8.35 7.79 17.30
N LEU A 111 8.59 7.31 16.09
CA LEU A 111 7.57 6.66 15.26
C LEU A 111 7.68 5.14 15.41
N SER A 112 6.59 4.47 15.75
CA SER A 112 6.54 3.02 15.92
C SER A 112 5.43 2.40 15.09
N LEU A 113 5.71 1.25 14.45
CA LEU A 113 4.72 0.45 13.76
C LEU A 113 4.09 -0.52 14.75
N LYS A 114 2.77 -0.53 14.84
CA LYS A 114 1.99 -1.34 15.75
C LYS A 114 0.97 -2.20 15.01
N VAL A 115 0.50 -3.24 15.67
CA VAL A 115 -0.60 -4.10 15.22
C VAL A 115 -1.78 -3.89 16.14
N TRP A 116 -2.93 -3.63 15.55
CA TRP A 116 -4.19 -3.61 16.27
C TRP A 116 -4.73 -5.04 16.42
N SER A 117 -5.10 -5.42 17.64
CA SER A 117 -5.81 -6.67 17.92
C SER A 117 -6.90 -6.46 18.96
N GLU A 118 -7.87 -7.35 19.05
CA GLU A 118 -8.93 -7.29 20.07
C GLU A 118 -8.36 -7.40 21.49
N ASP A 119 -7.22 -8.07 21.67
CA ASP A 119 -6.51 -8.21 22.94
C ASP A 119 -5.68 -6.98 23.31
N GLY A 120 -5.70 -5.92 22.48
CA GLY A 120 -4.93 -4.68 22.65
C GLY A 120 -3.83 -4.50 21.60
N GLU A 121 -3.07 -3.43 21.79
CA GLU A 121 -2.00 -3.03 20.88
C GLU A 121 -0.73 -3.84 21.11
N LYS A 122 -0.11 -4.30 20.02
CA LYS A 122 1.17 -5.01 20.05
C LYS A 122 2.18 -4.32 19.15
N ALA A 123 3.44 -4.30 19.55
CA ALA A 123 4.51 -3.86 18.67
C ALA A 123 4.58 -4.78 17.43
N PHE A 124 4.80 -4.20 16.26
CA PHE A 124 5.01 -4.98 15.06
C PHE A 124 6.42 -5.60 15.07
N GLU A 125 6.49 -6.91 15.18
CA GLU A 125 7.75 -7.66 15.15
C GLU A 125 8.12 -8.17 13.75
N GLY A 126 7.53 -7.60 12.70
CA GLY A 126 7.75 -8.02 11.33
C GLY A 126 9.07 -7.52 10.74
N ILE A 127 9.25 -7.77 9.47
CA ILE A 127 10.45 -7.65 8.64
C ILE A 127 11.38 -6.49 9.06
N LYS A 128 12.21 -6.77 10.03
CA LYS A 128 13.38 -6.00 10.43
C LYS A 128 14.59 -6.68 9.80
N LYS A 129 15.00 -6.24 8.62
CA LYS A 129 16.26 -6.72 8.02
C LYS A 129 17.03 -5.57 7.42
#